data_442b12aed8bf90434dd57a2154bf3f92
#
_entry.id   442b12aed8bf90434dd57a2154bf3f92
#
_cell.length_a   1.000
_cell.length_b   1.000
_cell.length_c   1.000
_cell.angle_alpha   90.00
_cell.angle_beta   90.00
_cell.angle_gamma   90.00
#
_symmetry.space_group_name_H-M   'P 1'
#
loop_
_entity.id
_entity.type
_entity.pdbx_description
1 polymer ?
#
loop_
_entity_poly.entity_id
_entity_poly.type
_entity_poly.pdbx_seq_one_letter_code
_entity_poly.pdbx_strand_id
1 'polypeptide(L)'
;MRVLLMTNEFPPNIYGGAGVHVEYLSRELSRLTPVEVRSFQEQDFSKDHLRVLGTKLDASGYACSKELVSPLKALATCLAFNTHGIAADVVHCHTWYAHFGGILAKLLYGIPLVITVHSLEPLRPWKREQIGRGYDLSSWVEKTALEMADAVVAVSSSTREDILRLFDVDPAKVPVIPNGIDTDEYKRTVDPSVLARYGIDPGKPYVLFVGRMTRQKGLLYLLQAIPQLDPETQVVLCAGDSDTPELQKELEAIIAELKKHRAGIVWIAEMVSRPTTIALYSQAAVFCCPSIYEPFGIINLEAMACNTAVVGSKVGGIAEVVVDGETGLLIDARISPTMPHDPMDPEGFSTALAEGINRLVRDPELRTRMGVAGRKRVLDNYSWRSIAEKTLALYKSLPRSQ
;
A
#
# COMPACT_ATOMS: atom_id res chain seq x y z
N MET A 1 -1.46 -20.18 -21.27
CA MET A 1 -2.21 -19.83 -20.02
C MET A 1 -2.74 -18.41 -20.18
N ARG A 2 -3.99 -18.17 -19.89
CA ARG A 2 -4.60 -16.83 -19.85
C ARG A 2 -4.90 -16.48 -18.39
N VAL A 3 -4.55 -15.28 -17.97
CA VAL A 3 -4.72 -14.81 -16.60
C VAL A 3 -5.83 -13.75 -16.56
N LEU A 4 -6.78 -13.89 -15.64
CA LEU A 4 -7.76 -12.86 -15.33
C LEU A 4 -7.42 -12.24 -13.97
N LEU A 5 -7.13 -10.94 -13.96
CA LEU A 5 -6.98 -10.16 -12.73
C LEU A 5 -8.29 -9.41 -12.45
N MET A 6 -8.77 -9.46 -11.22
CA MET A 6 -9.92 -8.67 -10.76
C MET A 6 -9.50 -7.73 -9.64
N THR A 7 -9.81 -6.44 -9.79
CA THR A 7 -9.40 -5.39 -8.87
C THR A 7 -10.42 -4.24 -8.84
N ASN A 8 -10.45 -3.48 -7.74
CA ASN A 8 -11.21 -2.24 -7.69
C ASN A 8 -10.42 -1.04 -8.21
N GLU A 9 -9.10 -1.09 -8.18
CA GLU A 9 -8.21 0.00 -8.61
C GLU A 9 -7.39 -0.42 -9.83
N PHE A 10 -7.37 0.46 -10.84
CA PHE A 10 -6.48 0.34 -12.00
C PHE A 10 -6.25 1.75 -12.60
N PRO A 11 -5.09 2.05 -13.22
CA PRO A 11 -4.84 3.34 -13.84
C PRO A 11 -5.97 3.77 -14.80
N PRO A 12 -6.38 5.05 -14.81
CA PRO A 12 -5.83 6.16 -14.02
C PRO A 12 -6.37 6.27 -12.58
N ASN A 13 -7.25 5.37 -12.15
CA ASN A 13 -7.97 5.43 -10.87
C ASN A 13 -7.25 4.56 -9.81
N ILE A 14 -6.11 5.03 -9.36
CA ILE A 14 -5.32 4.41 -8.27
C ILE A 14 -5.29 5.37 -7.08
N TYR A 15 -5.55 4.85 -5.88
CA TYR A 15 -5.43 5.60 -4.63
C TYR A 15 -4.68 4.83 -3.52
N GLY A 16 -4.24 3.60 -3.79
CA GLY A 16 -3.55 2.77 -2.82
C GLY A 16 -2.51 1.81 -3.42
N GLY A 17 -1.73 1.19 -2.53
CA GLY A 17 -0.68 0.26 -2.92
C GLY A 17 -1.17 -0.97 -3.68
N ALA A 18 -2.44 -1.39 -3.47
CA ALA A 18 -3.02 -2.50 -4.21
C ALA A 18 -3.19 -2.18 -5.70
N GLY A 19 -3.64 -0.95 -6.03
CA GLY A 19 -3.74 -0.50 -7.42
C GLY A 19 -2.38 -0.40 -8.10
N VAL A 20 -1.36 0.12 -7.39
CA VAL A 20 0.04 0.13 -7.86
C VAL A 20 0.53 -1.30 -8.13
N HIS A 21 0.26 -2.24 -7.21
CA HIS A 21 0.63 -3.64 -7.40
C HIS A 21 0.02 -4.22 -8.69
N VAL A 22 -1.29 -4.04 -8.91
CA VAL A 22 -1.98 -4.62 -10.08
C VAL A 22 -1.49 -3.98 -11.38
N GLU A 23 -1.23 -2.67 -11.39
CA GLU A 23 -0.65 -1.96 -12.53
C GLU A 23 0.64 -2.62 -13.01
N TYR A 24 1.62 -2.72 -12.11
CA TYR A 24 2.94 -3.24 -12.47
C TYR A 24 2.94 -4.76 -12.68
N LEU A 25 2.20 -5.51 -11.85
CA LEU A 25 2.09 -6.95 -12.01
C LEU A 25 1.46 -7.31 -13.36
N SER A 26 0.35 -6.66 -13.74
CA SER A 26 -0.32 -6.93 -15.02
C SER A 26 0.57 -6.58 -16.21
N ARG A 27 1.31 -5.46 -16.12
CA ARG A 27 2.28 -5.04 -17.14
C ARG A 27 3.40 -6.08 -17.32
N GLU A 28 3.99 -6.57 -16.25
CA GLU A 28 5.06 -7.55 -16.35
C GLU A 28 4.55 -8.96 -16.71
N LEU A 29 3.39 -9.37 -16.18
CA LEU A 29 2.74 -10.63 -16.58
C LEU A 29 2.38 -10.62 -18.05
N SER A 30 1.90 -9.50 -18.60
CA SER A 30 1.51 -9.43 -20.03
C SER A 30 2.69 -9.61 -20.98
N ARG A 31 3.93 -9.45 -20.52
CA ARG A 31 5.13 -9.81 -21.29
C ARG A 31 5.38 -11.32 -21.34
N LEU A 32 4.75 -12.08 -20.44
CA LEU A 32 4.98 -13.52 -20.28
C LEU A 32 3.79 -14.33 -20.75
N THR A 33 2.56 -13.79 -20.69
CA THR A 33 1.32 -14.50 -20.98
C THR A 33 0.18 -13.52 -21.23
N PRO A 34 -0.90 -13.91 -21.97
CA PRO A 34 -2.08 -13.04 -22.09
C PRO A 34 -2.74 -12.76 -20.73
N VAL A 35 -3.01 -11.48 -20.48
CA VAL A 35 -3.62 -10.97 -19.24
C VAL A 35 -4.85 -10.15 -19.57
N GLU A 36 -5.97 -10.45 -18.92
CA GLU A 36 -7.15 -9.60 -18.86
C GLU A 36 -7.28 -9.01 -17.45
N VAL A 37 -7.52 -7.71 -17.35
CA VAL A 37 -7.82 -7.02 -16.09
C VAL A 37 -9.27 -6.59 -16.13
N ARG A 38 -10.07 -6.99 -15.13
CA ARG A 38 -11.40 -6.44 -14.87
C ARG A 38 -11.34 -5.52 -13.67
N SER A 39 -11.65 -4.24 -13.91
CA SER A 39 -11.55 -3.20 -12.87
C SER A 39 -12.86 -2.46 -12.70
N PHE A 40 -12.97 -1.74 -11.57
CA PHE A 40 -14.02 -0.76 -11.36
C PHE A 40 -13.70 0.48 -12.20
N GLN A 41 -14.68 1.33 -12.48
CA GLN A 41 -14.59 2.45 -13.42
C GLN A 41 -14.51 2.03 -14.89
N GLU A 42 -15.21 2.78 -15.72
CA GLU A 42 -15.34 2.49 -17.14
C GLU A 42 -14.01 2.70 -17.88
N GLN A 43 -13.54 1.66 -18.52
CA GLN A 43 -12.40 1.70 -19.43
C GLN A 43 -12.41 0.45 -20.32
N ASP A 44 -11.93 0.58 -21.55
CA ASP A 44 -11.71 -0.54 -22.48
C ASP A 44 -10.50 -0.20 -23.33
N PHE A 45 -9.40 -0.89 -23.11
CA PHE A 45 -8.22 -0.78 -23.96
C PHE A 45 -7.45 -2.11 -24.03
N SER A 46 -6.69 -2.26 -25.10
CA SER A 46 -5.79 -3.37 -25.30
C SER A 46 -4.43 -2.87 -25.74
N LYS A 47 -3.38 -3.44 -25.18
CA LYS A 47 -2.00 -3.20 -25.58
C LYS A 47 -1.21 -4.50 -25.47
N ASP A 48 -0.63 -4.96 -26.57
CA ASP A 48 0.11 -6.22 -26.64
C ASP A 48 -0.75 -7.41 -26.14
N HIS A 49 -0.33 -8.07 -25.06
CA HIS A 49 -1.04 -9.15 -24.41
C HIS A 49 -1.87 -8.71 -23.17
N LEU A 50 -2.00 -7.41 -22.94
CA LEU A 50 -2.80 -6.84 -21.87
C LEU A 50 -4.11 -6.30 -22.41
N ARG A 51 -5.24 -6.81 -21.91
CA ARG A 51 -6.57 -6.24 -22.10
C ARG A 51 -7.12 -5.74 -20.79
N VAL A 52 -7.70 -4.54 -20.76
CA VAL A 52 -8.33 -3.97 -19.56
C VAL A 52 -9.78 -3.65 -19.87
N LEU A 53 -10.68 -4.19 -19.05
CA LEU A 53 -12.11 -3.97 -19.11
C LEU A 53 -12.58 -3.41 -17.78
N GLY A 54 -13.06 -2.18 -17.79
CA GLY A 54 -13.60 -1.52 -16.62
C GLY A 54 -15.13 -1.52 -16.61
N THR A 55 -15.72 -1.74 -15.45
CA THR A 55 -17.17 -1.72 -15.25
C THR A 55 -17.54 -0.61 -14.28
N LYS A 56 -18.22 0.43 -14.78
CA LYS A 56 -18.79 1.48 -13.94
C LYS A 56 -20.27 1.20 -13.74
N LEU A 57 -20.66 0.94 -12.50
CA LEU A 57 -22.05 0.81 -12.13
C LEU A 57 -22.60 2.12 -11.56
N ASP A 58 -23.80 2.46 -11.97
CA ASP A 58 -24.58 3.53 -11.34
C ASP A 58 -25.26 2.99 -10.09
N ALA A 59 -24.97 3.61 -8.95
CA ALA A 59 -25.57 3.31 -7.67
C ALA A 59 -26.56 4.39 -7.19
N SER A 60 -26.92 5.35 -8.05
CA SER A 60 -27.82 6.46 -7.70
C SER A 60 -29.22 5.98 -7.30
N GLY A 61 -29.64 4.80 -7.79
CA GLY A 61 -30.91 4.17 -7.44
C GLY A 61 -30.89 3.34 -6.15
N TYR A 62 -29.78 3.28 -5.41
CA TYR A 62 -29.71 2.50 -4.18
C TYR A 62 -30.43 3.23 -3.03
N ALA A 63 -31.56 2.67 -2.59
CA ALA A 63 -32.35 3.20 -1.47
C ALA A 63 -31.84 2.65 -0.12
N CYS A 64 -30.55 2.80 0.16
CA CYS A 64 -29.92 2.38 1.41
C CYS A 64 -29.16 3.54 2.06
N SER A 65 -28.66 3.36 3.30
CA SER A 65 -27.82 4.34 3.94
C SER A 65 -26.49 4.52 3.19
N LYS A 66 -25.92 5.73 3.25
CA LYS A 66 -24.76 6.15 2.45
C LYS A 66 -23.55 5.21 2.61
N GLU A 67 -23.31 4.73 3.82
CA GLU A 67 -22.20 3.83 4.15
C GLU A 67 -22.32 2.44 3.49
N LEU A 68 -23.54 2.00 3.14
CA LEU A 68 -23.80 0.71 2.50
C LEU A 68 -23.69 0.76 0.97
N VAL A 69 -23.68 1.95 0.37
CA VAL A 69 -23.62 2.10 -1.10
C VAL A 69 -22.34 1.46 -1.66
N SER A 70 -21.19 1.75 -1.05
CA SER A 70 -19.91 1.21 -1.51
C SER A 70 -19.82 -0.32 -1.44
N PRO A 71 -20.15 -0.98 -0.32
CA PRO A 71 -20.18 -2.44 -0.23
C PRO A 71 -21.15 -3.10 -1.24
N LEU A 72 -22.35 -2.58 -1.38
CA LEU A 72 -23.34 -3.14 -2.32
C LEU A 72 -22.93 -2.96 -3.77
N LYS A 73 -22.35 -1.78 -4.11
CA LYS A 73 -21.79 -1.53 -5.43
C LYS A 73 -20.66 -2.49 -5.76
N ALA A 74 -19.78 -2.82 -4.78
CA ALA A 74 -18.71 -3.77 -4.98
C ALA A 74 -19.24 -5.15 -5.37
N LEU A 75 -20.25 -5.68 -4.66
CA LEU A 75 -20.86 -6.95 -5.00
C LEU A 75 -21.53 -6.93 -6.39
N ALA A 76 -22.26 -5.87 -6.72
CA ALA A 76 -22.91 -5.72 -8.02
C ALA A 76 -21.86 -5.67 -9.16
N THR A 77 -20.74 -4.98 -8.96
CA THR A 77 -19.64 -4.97 -9.94
C THR A 77 -19.02 -6.36 -10.12
N CYS A 78 -18.85 -7.12 -9.03
CA CYS A 78 -18.40 -8.51 -9.09
C CYS A 78 -19.36 -9.41 -9.87
N LEU A 79 -20.67 -9.23 -9.73
CA LEU A 79 -21.66 -9.90 -10.55
C LEU A 79 -21.48 -9.53 -12.03
N ALA A 80 -21.37 -8.24 -12.35
CA ALA A 80 -21.15 -7.77 -13.72
C ALA A 80 -19.86 -8.33 -14.35
N PHE A 81 -18.79 -8.47 -13.57
CA PHE A 81 -17.55 -9.11 -14.03
C PHE A 81 -17.79 -10.54 -14.55
N ASN A 82 -18.76 -11.25 -13.99
CA ASN A 82 -19.06 -12.65 -14.32
C ASN A 82 -20.18 -12.81 -15.36
N THR A 83 -20.84 -11.75 -15.80
CA THR A 83 -21.86 -11.80 -16.86
C THR A 83 -21.26 -11.75 -18.28
N HIS A 84 -20.01 -11.32 -18.41
CA HIS A 84 -19.27 -11.40 -19.67
C HIS A 84 -18.42 -12.67 -19.63
N GLY A 85 -18.46 -13.47 -20.70
CA GLY A 85 -17.75 -14.76 -20.74
C GLY A 85 -16.31 -14.66 -20.25
N ILE A 86 -15.90 -15.62 -19.42
CA ILE A 86 -14.54 -15.71 -18.89
C ILE A 86 -13.80 -16.81 -19.63
N ALA A 87 -12.75 -16.44 -20.36
CA ALA A 87 -11.87 -17.36 -21.07
C ALA A 87 -10.45 -17.28 -20.45
N ALA A 88 -10.34 -17.66 -19.18
CA ALA A 88 -9.10 -17.63 -18.41
C ALA A 88 -8.79 -19.01 -17.78
N ASP A 89 -7.52 -19.30 -17.59
CA ASP A 89 -7.05 -20.52 -16.93
C ASP A 89 -6.89 -20.33 -15.41
N VAL A 90 -6.90 -19.07 -14.94
CA VAL A 90 -6.81 -18.69 -13.53
C VAL A 90 -7.44 -17.31 -13.32
N VAL A 91 -8.16 -17.12 -12.21
CA VAL A 91 -8.61 -15.82 -11.73
C VAL A 91 -7.79 -15.42 -10.49
N HIS A 92 -7.27 -14.21 -10.50
CA HIS A 92 -6.49 -13.66 -9.39
C HIS A 92 -7.13 -12.34 -8.92
N CYS A 93 -7.55 -12.30 -7.66
CA CYS A 93 -8.26 -11.17 -7.09
C CYS A 93 -7.38 -10.37 -6.12
N HIS A 94 -7.60 -9.06 -6.12
CA HIS A 94 -6.90 -8.11 -5.28
C HIS A 94 -7.91 -7.28 -4.49
N THR A 95 -7.76 -7.24 -3.17
CA THR A 95 -8.66 -6.62 -2.19
C THR A 95 -10.05 -7.24 -2.12
N TRP A 96 -10.70 -7.11 -0.96
CA TRP A 96 -12.03 -7.68 -0.72
C TRP A 96 -13.09 -7.21 -1.73
N TYR A 97 -12.93 -6.02 -2.30
CA TYR A 97 -13.85 -5.47 -3.30
C TYR A 97 -14.05 -6.39 -4.50
N ALA A 98 -12.99 -7.11 -4.93
CA ALA A 98 -13.03 -8.00 -6.07
C ALA A 98 -13.16 -9.49 -5.69
N HIS A 99 -13.00 -9.85 -4.43
CA HIS A 99 -12.97 -11.24 -3.97
C HIS A 99 -14.25 -12.00 -4.32
N PHE A 100 -15.43 -11.36 -4.19
CA PHE A 100 -16.69 -12.00 -4.56
C PHE A 100 -16.75 -12.35 -6.04
N GLY A 101 -16.16 -11.53 -6.91
CA GLY A 101 -16.02 -11.83 -8.33
C GLY A 101 -15.20 -13.08 -8.59
N GLY A 102 -14.12 -13.27 -7.84
CA GLY A 102 -13.28 -14.49 -7.91
C GLY A 102 -13.99 -15.74 -7.40
N ILE A 103 -14.76 -15.64 -6.31
CA ILE A 103 -15.62 -16.73 -5.83
C ILE A 103 -16.59 -17.17 -6.94
N LEU A 104 -17.27 -16.22 -7.57
CA LEU A 104 -18.19 -16.51 -8.67
C LEU A 104 -17.46 -17.14 -9.87
N ALA A 105 -16.30 -16.63 -10.25
CA ALA A 105 -15.52 -17.20 -11.34
C ALA A 105 -15.13 -18.67 -11.06
N LYS A 106 -14.68 -18.95 -9.83
CA LYS A 106 -14.38 -20.33 -9.41
C LYS A 106 -15.60 -21.24 -9.49
N LEU A 107 -16.73 -20.81 -8.95
CA LEU A 107 -17.93 -21.66 -8.85
C LEU A 107 -18.65 -21.85 -10.19
N LEU A 108 -18.74 -20.81 -11.01
CA LEU A 108 -19.50 -20.82 -12.26
C LEU A 108 -18.70 -21.37 -13.45
N TYR A 109 -17.39 -21.13 -13.48
CA TYR A 109 -16.53 -21.47 -14.61
C TYR A 109 -15.48 -22.53 -14.27
N GLY A 110 -15.40 -22.98 -13.00
CA GLY A 110 -14.42 -23.97 -12.57
C GLY A 110 -12.97 -23.49 -12.62
N ILE A 111 -12.73 -22.19 -12.60
CA ILE A 111 -11.40 -21.58 -12.75
C ILE A 111 -10.72 -21.52 -11.38
N PRO A 112 -9.43 -21.94 -11.24
CA PRO A 112 -8.69 -21.79 -9.99
C PRO A 112 -8.65 -20.32 -9.51
N LEU A 113 -8.88 -20.11 -8.21
CA LEU A 113 -8.90 -18.80 -7.56
C LEU A 113 -7.60 -18.56 -6.81
N VAL A 114 -6.91 -17.48 -7.15
CA VAL A 114 -5.77 -16.93 -6.41
C VAL A 114 -6.18 -15.61 -5.78
N ILE A 115 -5.70 -15.34 -4.57
CA ILE A 115 -5.91 -14.06 -3.88
C ILE A 115 -4.58 -13.50 -3.42
N THR A 116 -4.27 -12.25 -3.73
CA THR A 116 -3.20 -11.52 -3.07
C THR A 116 -3.76 -10.69 -1.92
N VAL A 117 -3.23 -10.91 -0.73
CA VAL A 117 -3.60 -10.17 0.48
C VAL A 117 -2.76 -8.91 0.59
N HIS A 118 -3.39 -7.75 0.37
CA HIS A 118 -2.79 -6.43 0.53
C HIS A 118 -3.04 -5.83 1.92
N SER A 119 -4.08 -6.29 2.60
CA SER A 119 -4.45 -5.98 3.98
C SER A 119 -5.54 -6.96 4.40
N LEU A 120 -5.74 -7.12 5.70
CA LEU A 120 -6.77 -7.99 6.27
C LEU A 120 -7.81 -7.16 7.01
N GLU A 121 -9.10 -7.39 6.74
CA GLU A 121 -10.19 -6.67 7.39
C GLU A 121 -10.16 -6.80 8.93
N PRO A 122 -9.91 -7.99 9.54
CA PRO A 122 -9.83 -8.10 11.00
C PRO A 122 -8.75 -7.23 11.66
N LEU A 123 -7.71 -6.84 10.91
CA LEU A 123 -6.63 -5.98 11.40
C LEU A 123 -6.88 -4.48 11.09
N ARG A 124 -8.07 -4.15 10.58
CA ARG A 124 -8.48 -2.79 10.20
C ARG A 124 -9.87 -2.44 10.77
N PRO A 125 -10.08 -2.62 12.07
CA PRO A 125 -11.41 -2.47 12.68
C PRO A 125 -11.97 -1.04 12.60
N TRP A 126 -11.10 -0.03 12.48
CA TRP A 126 -11.51 1.37 12.24
C TRP A 126 -12.28 1.57 10.93
N LYS A 127 -12.21 0.63 9.97
CA LYS A 127 -13.05 0.65 8.77
C LYS A 127 -14.55 0.64 9.09
N ARG A 128 -14.95 0.13 10.24
CA ARG A 128 -16.33 0.19 10.69
C ARG A 128 -16.83 1.64 10.83
N GLU A 129 -15.94 2.57 11.14
CA GLU A 129 -16.27 4.01 11.19
C GLU A 129 -16.61 4.54 9.80
N GLN A 130 -16.05 3.96 8.73
CA GLN A 130 -16.24 4.40 7.35
C GLN A 130 -17.49 3.79 6.69
N ILE A 131 -17.70 2.48 6.87
CA ILE A 131 -18.71 1.71 6.13
C ILE A 131 -19.71 1.02 7.05
N GLY A 132 -19.76 1.37 8.34
CA GLY A 132 -20.72 0.86 9.29
C GLY A 132 -20.81 -0.67 9.27
N ARG A 133 -22.04 -1.21 9.16
CA ARG A 133 -22.29 -2.66 9.04
C ARG A 133 -21.80 -3.26 7.70
N GLY A 134 -21.44 -2.45 6.71
CA GLY A 134 -20.77 -2.91 5.50
C GLY A 134 -19.42 -3.59 5.79
N TYR A 135 -18.81 -3.28 6.95
CA TYR A 135 -17.62 -3.97 7.44
C TYR A 135 -17.85 -5.47 7.75
N ASP A 136 -19.04 -5.84 8.23
CA ASP A 136 -19.40 -7.23 8.46
C ASP A 136 -19.45 -8.00 7.13
N LEU A 137 -19.96 -7.34 6.08
CA LEU A 137 -20.00 -7.89 4.72
C LEU A 137 -18.60 -8.03 4.13
N SER A 138 -17.75 -7.00 4.21
CA SER A 138 -16.38 -7.07 3.68
C SER A 138 -15.57 -8.15 4.36
N SER A 139 -15.70 -8.29 5.68
CA SER A 139 -15.04 -9.33 6.49
C SER A 139 -15.52 -10.74 6.10
N TRP A 140 -16.82 -10.90 5.86
CA TRP A 140 -17.38 -12.19 5.41
C TRP A 140 -16.91 -12.56 4.00
N VAL A 141 -16.91 -11.61 3.06
CA VAL A 141 -16.43 -11.83 1.70
C VAL A 141 -14.94 -12.20 1.72
N GLU A 142 -14.13 -11.46 2.48
CA GLU A 142 -12.69 -11.75 2.58
C GLU A 142 -12.45 -13.14 3.14
N LYS A 143 -13.05 -13.47 4.29
CA LYS A 143 -12.93 -14.80 4.92
C LYS A 143 -13.31 -15.91 3.93
N THR A 144 -14.49 -15.82 3.34
CA THR A 144 -14.99 -16.82 2.40
C THR A 144 -14.04 -17.01 1.22
N ALA A 145 -13.54 -15.91 0.65
CA ALA A 145 -12.65 -15.96 -0.50
C ALA A 145 -11.29 -16.59 -0.16
N LEU A 146 -10.69 -16.23 0.97
CA LEU A 146 -9.40 -16.78 1.41
C LEU A 146 -9.49 -18.29 1.67
N GLU A 147 -10.55 -18.72 2.38
CA GLU A 147 -10.75 -20.15 2.70
C GLU A 147 -11.11 -21.00 1.47
N MET A 148 -11.75 -20.41 0.44
CA MET A 148 -12.06 -21.06 -0.83
C MET A 148 -10.93 -21.03 -1.87
N ALA A 149 -9.92 -20.18 -1.69
CA ALA A 149 -8.85 -20.00 -2.66
C ALA A 149 -8.01 -21.27 -2.87
N ASP A 150 -7.50 -21.43 -4.09
CA ASP A 150 -6.52 -22.48 -4.42
C ASP A 150 -5.11 -22.07 -4.02
N ALA A 151 -4.83 -20.73 -4.00
CA ALA A 151 -3.66 -20.17 -3.38
C ALA A 151 -3.95 -18.77 -2.83
N VAL A 152 -3.31 -18.42 -1.70
CA VAL A 152 -3.39 -17.12 -1.05
C VAL A 152 -1.99 -16.53 -0.97
N VAL A 153 -1.71 -15.53 -1.79
CA VAL A 153 -0.41 -14.87 -1.83
C VAL A 153 -0.31 -13.86 -0.69
N ALA A 154 0.59 -14.11 0.25
CA ALA A 154 0.97 -13.14 1.27
C ALA A 154 2.07 -12.21 0.75
N VAL A 155 1.93 -10.89 0.94
CA VAL A 155 2.93 -9.91 0.48
C VAL A 155 4.16 -9.82 1.40
N SER A 156 4.11 -10.45 2.58
CA SER A 156 5.21 -10.54 3.55
C SER A 156 5.06 -11.78 4.41
N SER A 157 6.12 -12.18 5.12
CA SER A 157 6.05 -13.27 6.11
C SER A 157 5.11 -12.92 7.25
N SER A 158 5.12 -11.67 7.71
CA SER A 158 4.16 -11.18 8.72
C SER A 158 2.72 -11.30 8.24
N THR A 159 2.43 -10.93 6.98
CA THR A 159 1.08 -11.12 6.41
C THR A 159 0.70 -12.60 6.33
N ARG A 160 1.67 -13.48 6.02
CA ARG A 160 1.43 -14.93 6.04
C ARG A 160 1.05 -15.44 7.42
N GLU A 161 1.76 -15.01 8.45
CA GLU A 161 1.45 -15.35 9.85
C GLU A 161 0.06 -14.88 10.24
N ASP A 162 -0.32 -13.66 9.87
CA ASP A 162 -1.65 -13.11 10.13
C ASP A 162 -2.75 -13.90 9.41
N ILE A 163 -2.56 -14.29 8.14
CA ILE A 163 -3.51 -15.13 7.40
C ILE A 163 -3.73 -16.46 8.14
N LEU A 164 -2.64 -17.14 8.51
CA LEU A 164 -2.72 -18.45 9.16
C LEU A 164 -3.30 -18.39 10.58
N ARG A 165 -3.17 -17.23 11.23
CA ARG A 165 -3.74 -17.01 12.58
C ARG A 165 -5.23 -16.69 12.55
N LEU A 166 -5.69 -15.98 11.50
CA LEU A 166 -7.03 -15.38 11.44
C LEU A 166 -8.03 -16.19 10.62
N PHE A 167 -7.56 -17.06 9.72
CA PHE A 167 -8.41 -17.79 8.78
C PHE A 167 -8.02 -19.28 8.72
N ASP A 168 -9.00 -20.11 8.40
CA ASP A 168 -8.80 -21.56 8.21
C ASP A 168 -8.27 -21.84 6.79
N VAL A 169 -6.99 -21.57 6.57
CA VAL A 169 -6.30 -21.74 5.29
C VAL A 169 -5.12 -22.69 5.48
N ASP A 170 -5.02 -23.69 4.60
CA ASP A 170 -3.87 -24.61 4.57
C ASP A 170 -2.55 -23.83 4.37
N PRO A 171 -1.57 -23.95 5.28
CA PRO A 171 -0.27 -23.29 5.15
C PRO A 171 0.46 -23.55 3.84
N ALA A 172 0.22 -24.69 3.18
CA ALA A 172 0.81 -25.04 1.90
C ALA A 172 0.25 -24.19 0.74
N LYS A 173 -0.94 -23.59 0.92
CA LYS A 173 -1.57 -22.68 -0.05
C LYS A 173 -1.16 -21.23 0.12
N VAL A 174 -0.33 -20.89 1.12
CA VAL A 174 0.02 -19.50 1.45
C VAL A 174 1.50 -19.21 1.14
N PRO A 175 1.90 -19.07 -0.15
CA PRO A 175 3.24 -18.62 -0.50
C PRO A 175 3.43 -17.13 -0.19
N VAL A 176 4.69 -16.75 0.11
CA VAL A 176 5.08 -15.33 0.23
C VAL A 176 5.62 -14.87 -1.12
N ILE A 177 4.95 -13.90 -1.74
CA ILE A 177 5.40 -13.21 -2.95
C ILE A 177 5.31 -11.69 -2.66
N PRO A 178 6.42 -11.00 -2.44
CA PRO A 178 6.41 -9.59 -2.07
C PRO A 178 5.96 -8.69 -3.23
N ASN A 179 5.67 -7.43 -2.93
CA ASN A 179 5.53 -6.41 -3.95
C ASN A 179 6.88 -6.07 -4.57
N GLY A 180 6.85 -5.56 -5.79
CA GLY A 180 8.02 -5.06 -6.49
C GLY A 180 8.09 -3.54 -6.54
N ILE A 181 9.12 -3.04 -7.21
CA ILE A 181 9.31 -1.65 -7.59
C ILE A 181 9.89 -1.56 -9.00
N ASP A 182 9.51 -0.53 -9.75
CA ASP A 182 10.14 -0.21 -11.04
C ASP A 182 11.37 0.67 -10.78
N THR A 183 12.54 0.06 -10.85
CA THR A 183 13.80 0.73 -10.54
C THR A 183 14.32 1.64 -11.65
N ASP A 184 13.74 1.58 -12.84
CA ASP A 184 14.03 2.49 -13.93
C ASP A 184 13.23 3.78 -13.78
N GLU A 185 12.02 3.67 -13.27
CA GLU A 185 11.16 4.80 -12.94
C GLU A 185 11.55 5.43 -11.60
N TYR A 186 11.61 4.62 -10.52
CA TYR A 186 12.04 5.06 -9.20
C TYR A 186 13.56 5.01 -9.07
N LYS A 187 14.19 6.15 -9.30
CA LYS A 187 15.62 6.36 -9.14
C LYS A 187 15.88 7.79 -8.67
N ARG A 188 17.02 8.01 -8.08
CA ARG A 188 17.39 9.33 -7.60
C ARG A 188 17.30 10.38 -8.72
N THR A 189 16.35 11.29 -8.59
CA THR A 189 16.06 12.38 -9.52
C THR A 189 15.98 13.69 -8.76
N VAL A 190 16.93 14.58 -9.00
CA VAL A 190 16.98 15.91 -8.35
C VAL A 190 16.24 16.90 -9.23
N ASP A 191 15.17 17.48 -8.70
CA ASP A 191 14.41 18.53 -9.36
C ASP A 191 14.14 19.70 -8.39
N PRO A 192 14.98 20.75 -8.42
CA PRO A 192 14.80 21.90 -7.54
C PRO A 192 13.49 22.65 -7.74
N SER A 193 12.86 22.56 -8.93
CA SER A 193 11.60 23.21 -9.22
C SER A 193 10.45 22.67 -8.38
N VAL A 194 10.51 21.37 -8.03
CA VAL A 194 9.54 20.74 -7.13
C VAL A 194 9.65 21.33 -5.72
N LEU A 195 10.87 21.50 -5.20
CA LEU A 195 11.07 22.12 -3.89
C LEU A 195 10.57 23.58 -3.86
N ALA A 196 10.93 24.33 -4.89
CA ALA A 196 10.50 25.73 -5.04
C ALA A 196 8.97 25.85 -5.10
N ARG A 197 8.30 24.97 -5.85
CA ARG A 197 6.82 24.92 -5.98
C ARG A 197 6.12 24.82 -4.65
N TYR A 198 6.67 24.03 -3.71
CA TYR A 198 6.06 23.78 -2.41
C TYR A 198 6.68 24.62 -1.27
N GLY A 199 7.60 25.53 -1.58
CA GLY A 199 8.26 26.39 -0.59
C GLY A 199 9.19 25.61 0.36
N ILE A 200 9.78 24.51 -0.12
CA ILE A 200 10.78 23.73 0.62
C ILE A 200 12.16 24.37 0.37
N ASP A 201 12.85 24.75 1.44
CA ASP A 201 14.19 25.34 1.37
C ASP A 201 15.24 24.25 1.01
N PRO A 202 15.89 24.32 -0.15
CA PRO A 202 16.88 23.32 -0.55
C PRO A 202 18.17 23.39 0.28
N GLY A 203 18.39 24.47 1.03
CA GLY A 203 19.55 24.64 1.93
C GLY A 203 19.41 23.91 3.27
N LYS A 204 18.22 23.39 3.59
CA LYS A 204 17.92 22.74 4.86
C LYS A 204 17.48 21.28 4.64
N PRO A 205 17.90 20.35 5.51
CA PRO A 205 17.41 18.98 5.45
C PRO A 205 15.90 18.92 5.73
N TYR A 206 15.21 17.97 5.10
CA TYR A 206 13.82 17.70 5.46
C TYR A 206 13.56 16.21 5.67
N VAL A 207 12.64 15.93 6.59
CA VAL A 207 11.99 14.61 6.71
C VAL A 207 10.75 14.61 5.87
N LEU A 208 10.57 13.54 5.10
CA LEU A 208 9.41 13.35 4.22
C LEU A 208 8.48 12.27 4.78
N PHE A 209 7.19 12.57 4.81
CA PHE A 209 6.12 11.59 4.95
C PHE A 209 5.31 11.55 3.64
N VAL A 210 4.98 10.35 3.16
CA VAL A 210 4.10 10.14 2.01
C VAL A 210 3.02 9.14 2.36
N GLY A 211 1.76 9.50 2.21
CA GLY A 211 0.66 8.59 2.47
C GLY A 211 -0.66 9.30 2.72
N ARG A 212 -1.75 8.54 2.82
CA ARG A 212 -3.05 9.08 3.23
C ARG A 212 -3.07 9.41 4.72
N MET A 213 -3.89 10.36 5.13
CA MET A 213 -4.15 10.67 6.53
C MET A 213 -5.06 9.61 7.14
N THR A 214 -4.48 8.47 7.51
CA THR A 214 -5.20 7.35 8.10
C THR A 214 -4.56 6.95 9.42
N ARG A 215 -5.33 6.36 10.34
CA ARG A 215 -4.79 5.81 11.60
C ARG A 215 -3.66 4.83 11.32
N GLN A 216 -3.86 3.96 10.33
CA GLN A 216 -2.89 2.96 9.90
C GLN A 216 -1.50 3.54 9.59
N LYS A 217 -1.45 4.71 8.94
CA LYS A 217 -0.19 5.34 8.51
C LYS A 217 0.56 6.05 9.63
N GLY A 218 -0.04 6.20 10.81
CA GLY A 218 0.63 6.69 12.00
C GLY A 218 1.11 8.14 11.93
N LEU A 219 0.53 8.96 11.02
CA LEU A 219 0.92 10.37 10.88
C LEU A 219 0.86 11.12 12.21
N LEU A 220 -0.09 10.81 13.08
CA LEU A 220 -0.22 11.41 14.41
C LEU A 220 1.10 11.31 15.21
N TYR A 221 1.77 10.16 15.18
CA TYR A 221 3.01 9.95 15.94
C TYR A 221 4.19 10.75 15.37
N LEU A 222 4.24 10.92 14.04
CA LEU A 222 5.21 11.83 13.44
C LEU A 222 4.90 13.29 13.83
N LEU A 223 3.64 13.72 13.82
CA LEU A 223 3.26 15.08 14.24
C LEU A 223 3.65 15.33 15.71
N GLN A 224 3.47 14.35 16.59
CA GLN A 224 3.91 14.42 17.99
C GLN A 224 5.44 14.43 18.15
N ALA A 225 6.17 13.85 17.19
CA ALA A 225 7.64 13.88 17.18
C ALA A 225 8.22 15.23 16.73
N ILE A 226 7.47 16.03 15.94
CA ILE A 226 7.97 17.30 15.36
C ILE A 226 8.60 18.27 16.38
N PRO A 227 8.02 18.50 17.57
CA PRO A 227 8.63 19.41 18.56
C PRO A 227 10.04 19.00 19.00
N GLN A 228 10.39 17.72 18.89
CA GLN A 228 11.67 17.16 19.32
C GLN A 228 12.70 17.05 18.16
N LEU A 229 12.30 17.38 16.93
CA LEU A 229 13.23 17.41 15.79
C LEU A 229 14.16 18.63 15.87
N ASP A 230 15.37 18.48 15.32
CA ASP A 230 16.31 19.59 15.21
C ASP A 230 15.64 20.80 14.55
N PRO A 231 15.84 22.04 15.08
CA PRO A 231 15.13 23.22 14.62
C PRO A 231 15.26 23.53 13.13
N GLU A 232 16.42 23.20 12.54
CA GLU A 232 16.70 23.41 11.12
C GLU A 232 16.11 22.33 10.19
N THR A 233 15.57 21.24 10.76
CA THR A 233 14.95 20.17 9.96
C THR A 233 13.56 20.59 9.53
N GLN A 234 13.32 20.68 8.25
CA GLN A 234 11.97 20.87 7.70
C GLN A 234 11.17 19.55 7.74
N VAL A 235 9.86 19.67 7.78
CA VAL A 235 8.94 18.53 7.74
C VAL A 235 8.03 18.68 6.54
N VAL A 236 8.11 17.74 5.59
CA VAL A 236 7.28 17.72 4.39
C VAL A 236 6.29 16.59 4.51
N LEU A 237 5.02 16.94 4.61
CA LEU A 237 3.90 16.02 4.70
C LEU A 237 3.18 15.98 3.35
N CYS A 238 3.48 14.97 2.53
CA CYS A 238 2.74 14.67 1.31
C CYS A 238 1.58 13.74 1.71
N ALA A 239 0.50 14.36 2.24
CA ALA A 239 -0.60 13.67 2.89
C ALA A 239 -1.93 14.26 2.42
N GLY A 240 -2.60 13.53 1.52
CA GLY A 240 -3.92 13.86 1.00
C GLY A 240 -5.04 13.16 1.78
N ASP A 241 -5.99 12.61 1.08
CA ASP A 241 -7.23 12.00 1.56
C ASP A 241 -7.18 11.34 2.95
N SER A 242 -8.21 11.59 3.74
CA SER A 242 -8.41 10.98 5.05
C SER A 242 -9.46 9.88 5.02
N ASP A 243 -9.37 8.95 5.99
CA ASP A 243 -10.38 7.88 6.15
C ASP A 243 -11.72 8.44 6.60
N THR A 244 -11.73 9.47 7.47
CA THR A 244 -12.95 10.15 7.93
C THR A 244 -12.75 11.67 8.02
N PRO A 245 -13.83 12.47 7.90
CA PRO A 245 -13.75 13.92 8.08
C PRO A 245 -13.29 14.35 9.48
N GLU A 246 -13.61 13.55 10.50
CA GLU A 246 -13.22 13.80 11.89
C GLU A 246 -11.70 13.69 12.06
N LEU A 247 -11.11 12.60 11.56
CA LEU A 247 -9.65 12.40 11.58
C LEU A 247 -8.94 13.49 10.78
N GLN A 248 -9.50 13.89 9.65
CA GLN A 248 -8.94 14.99 8.86
C GLN A 248 -8.86 16.27 9.68
N LYS A 249 -9.98 16.67 10.30
CA LYS A 249 -10.03 17.89 11.13
C LYS A 249 -9.07 17.85 12.31
N GLU A 250 -8.95 16.68 12.95
CA GLU A 250 -8.00 16.48 14.06
C GLU A 250 -6.56 16.73 13.60
N LEU A 251 -6.12 16.07 12.52
CA LEU A 251 -4.75 16.20 12.01
C LEU A 251 -4.47 17.61 11.48
N GLU A 252 -5.45 18.23 10.79
CA GLU A 252 -5.35 19.62 10.32
C GLU A 252 -5.16 20.58 11.48
N ALA A 253 -5.90 20.42 12.58
CA ALA A 253 -5.77 21.26 13.77
C ALA A 253 -4.38 21.12 14.41
N ILE A 254 -3.86 19.89 14.51
CA ILE A 254 -2.51 19.64 15.05
C ILE A 254 -1.45 20.30 14.16
N ILE A 255 -1.55 20.13 12.83
CA ILE A 255 -0.61 20.75 11.87
C ILE A 255 -0.65 22.27 11.97
N ALA A 256 -1.86 22.85 12.07
CA ALA A 256 -2.03 24.31 12.23
C ALA A 256 -1.40 24.83 13.52
N GLU A 257 -1.55 24.10 14.62
CA GLU A 257 -0.93 24.47 15.92
C GLU A 257 0.60 24.37 15.84
N LEU A 258 1.14 23.28 15.28
CA LEU A 258 2.58 23.12 15.12
C LEU A 258 3.21 24.25 14.28
N LYS A 259 2.53 24.70 13.23
CA LYS A 259 3.00 25.80 12.36
C LYS A 259 3.10 27.16 13.09
N LYS A 260 2.38 27.36 14.20
CA LYS A 260 2.52 28.58 15.02
C LYS A 260 3.84 28.62 15.81
N HIS A 261 4.37 27.45 16.16
CA HIS A 261 5.53 27.30 17.03
C HIS A 261 6.79 26.87 16.30
N ARG A 262 6.67 26.39 15.05
CA ARG A 262 7.79 25.88 14.25
C ARG A 262 7.64 26.25 12.77
N ALA A 263 8.66 26.88 12.22
CA ALA A 263 8.79 27.09 10.78
C ALA A 263 9.22 25.80 10.06
N GLY A 264 9.06 25.79 8.72
CA GLY A 264 9.52 24.67 7.88
C GLY A 264 8.62 23.44 7.88
N ILE A 265 7.35 23.57 8.32
CA ILE A 265 6.35 22.52 8.15
C ILE A 265 5.57 22.79 6.85
N VAL A 266 5.79 21.95 5.85
CA VAL A 266 5.13 22.00 4.56
C VAL A 266 4.12 20.86 4.46
N TRP A 267 2.87 21.19 4.22
CA TRP A 267 1.83 20.20 4.00
C TRP A 267 1.30 20.29 2.58
N ILE A 268 1.46 19.20 1.82
CA ILE A 268 0.99 19.01 0.45
C ILE A 268 -0.25 18.13 0.54
N ALA A 269 -1.43 18.75 0.52
CA ALA A 269 -2.70 18.08 0.68
C ALA A 269 -3.24 17.48 -0.63
N GLU A 270 -2.69 17.89 -1.77
CA GLU A 270 -3.08 17.40 -3.09
C GLU A 270 -2.42 16.06 -3.42
N MET A 271 -3.07 15.27 -4.25
CA MET A 271 -2.42 14.11 -4.85
C MET A 271 -1.39 14.59 -5.87
N VAL A 272 -0.13 14.30 -5.61
CA VAL A 272 0.98 14.70 -6.47
C VAL A 272 1.28 13.65 -7.54
N SER A 273 1.83 14.10 -8.67
CA SER A 273 2.24 13.18 -9.73
C SER A 273 3.42 12.31 -9.29
N ARG A 274 3.55 11.12 -9.88
CA ARG A 274 4.66 10.20 -9.61
C ARG A 274 6.05 10.83 -9.79
N PRO A 275 6.35 11.61 -10.85
CA PRO A 275 7.61 12.35 -10.96
C PRO A 275 7.86 13.31 -9.80
N THR A 276 6.82 14.01 -9.34
CA THR A 276 6.90 14.90 -8.16
C THR A 276 7.25 14.11 -6.90
N THR A 277 6.59 12.97 -6.67
CA THR A 277 6.88 12.10 -5.51
C THR A 277 8.32 11.58 -5.55
N ILE A 278 8.81 11.16 -6.72
CA ILE A 278 10.19 10.70 -6.91
C ILE A 278 11.19 11.81 -6.58
N ALA A 279 10.92 13.06 -7.02
CA ALA A 279 11.77 14.21 -6.72
C ALA A 279 11.75 14.54 -5.21
N LEU A 280 10.60 14.43 -4.54
CA LEU A 280 10.50 14.61 -3.09
C LEU A 280 11.28 13.52 -2.33
N TYR A 281 11.15 12.24 -2.68
CA TYR A 281 11.96 11.18 -2.11
C TYR A 281 13.46 11.46 -2.30
N SER A 282 13.87 11.74 -3.54
CA SER A 282 15.28 11.85 -3.94
C SER A 282 16.05 12.96 -3.25
N GLN A 283 15.34 13.98 -2.77
CA GLN A 283 15.91 15.17 -2.13
C GLN A 283 15.69 15.19 -0.61
N ALA A 284 14.86 14.27 -0.08
CA ALA A 284 14.66 14.13 1.34
C ALA A 284 15.94 13.68 2.08
N ALA A 285 16.16 14.25 3.24
CA ALA A 285 17.20 13.76 4.15
C ALA A 285 16.81 12.39 4.71
N VAL A 286 15.54 12.24 5.10
CA VAL A 286 14.98 11.02 5.69
C VAL A 286 13.56 10.83 5.20
N PHE A 287 13.20 9.61 4.85
CA PHE A 287 11.82 9.21 4.69
C PHE A 287 11.32 8.59 6.00
N CYS A 288 10.20 9.10 6.53
CA CYS A 288 9.61 8.58 7.76
C CYS A 288 8.34 7.79 7.45
N CYS A 289 8.31 6.51 7.89
CA CYS A 289 7.16 5.62 7.75
C CYS A 289 6.70 5.12 9.12
N PRO A 290 5.92 5.92 9.89
CA PRO A 290 5.53 5.63 11.26
C PRO A 290 4.27 4.74 11.35
N SER A 291 4.00 3.92 10.34
CA SER A 291 2.79 3.09 10.25
C SER A 291 2.65 2.16 11.45
N ILE A 292 1.43 2.02 11.97
CA ILE A 292 1.13 1.07 13.05
C ILE A 292 0.65 -0.29 12.51
N TYR A 293 0.23 -0.33 11.26
CA TYR A 293 -0.08 -1.54 10.51
C TYR A 293 0.36 -1.35 9.06
N GLU A 294 1.27 -2.18 8.57
CA GLU A 294 1.79 -2.12 7.21
C GLU A 294 2.06 -3.53 6.68
N PRO A 295 1.16 -4.11 5.88
CA PRO A 295 1.33 -5.45 5.35
C PRO A 295 2.62 -5.65 4.56
N PHE A 296 3.06 -4.63 3.81
CA PHE A 296 4.32 -4.65 3.08
C PHE A 296 5.08 -3.32 3.14
N GLY A 297 4.46 -2.21 2.69
CA GLY A 297 5.10 -0.90 2.70
C GLY A 297 5.86 -0.56 1.43
N ILE A 298 5.18 -0.56 0.27
CA ILE A 298 5.77 -0.18 -1.04
C ILE A 298 6.47 1.19 -0.96
N ILE A 299 5.92 2.14 -0.20
CA ILE A 299 6.50 3.48 -0.03
C ILE A 299 7.93 3.46 0.54
N ASN A 300 8.30 2.42 1.30
CA ASN A 300 9.68 2.24 1.75
C ASN A 300 10.59 1.80 0.58
N LEU A 301 10.09 0.93 -0.31
CA LEU A 301 10.82 0.59 -1.55
C LEU A 301 11.01 1.81 -2.44
N GLU A 302 10.00 2.68 -2.56
CA GLU A 302 10.06 3.92 -3.34
C GLU A 302 11.15 4.85 -2.81
N ALA A 303 11.18 5.09 -1.49
CA ALA A 303 12.23 5.89 -0.84
C ALA A 303 13.62 5.28 -1.03
N MET A 304 13.77 3.98 -0.76
CA MET A 304 15.05 3.26 -0.91
C MET A 304 15.51 3.23 -2.38
N ALA A 305 14.58 3.08 -3.34
CA ALA A 305 14.86 3.16 -4.77
C ALA A 305 15.41 4.52 -5.17
N CYS A 306 15.00 5.59 -4.48
CA CYS A 306 15.49 6.96 -4.67
C CYS A 306 16.75 7.28 -3.85
N ASN A 307 17.43 6.29 -3.27
CA ASN A 307 18.61 6.45 -2.38
C ASN A 307 18.32 7.18 -1.07
N THR A 308 17.08 7.14 -0.58
CA THR A 308 16.68 7.83 0.66
C THR A 308 16.67 6.86 1.83
N ALA A 309 17.35 7.21 2.91
CA ALA A 309 17.36 6.43 4.14
C ALA A 309 15.98 6.49 4.81
N VAL A 310 15.56 5.37 5.39
CA VAL A 310 14.23 5.20 6.00
C VAL A 310 14.34 5.22 7.53
N VAL A 311 13.45 5.94 8.19
CA VAL A 311 13.10 5.73 9.60
C VAL A 311 11.67 5.19 9.62
N GLY A 312 11.52 3.92 9.95
CA GLY A 312 10.24 3.24 9.91
C GLY A 312 9.90 2.54 11.22
N SER A 313 8.61 2.33 11.47
CA SER A 313 8.18 1.46 12.56
C SER A 313 8.54 0.00 12.28
N LYS A 314 8.93 -0.74 13.32
CA LYS A 314 9.23 -2.17 13.24
C LYS A 314 7.93 -2.97 13.26
N VAL A 315 7.11 -2.84 12.20
CA VAL A 315 5.83 -3.54 12.08
C VAL A 315 5.67 -4.16 10.68
N GLY A 316 5.00 -5.29 10.62
CA GLY A 316 4.62 -5.96 9.38
C GLY A 316 5.75 -6.06 8.37
N GLY A 317 5.44 -5.81 7.10
CA GLY A 317 6.40 -5.87 6.00
C GLY A 317 7.49 -4.80 6.03
N ILE A 318 7.35 -3.71 6.81
CA ILE A 318 8.43 -2.71 6.95
C ILE A 318 9.69 -3.37 7.47
N ALA A 319 9.56 -4.27 8.48
CA ALA A 319 10.70 -4.97 9.06
C ALA A 319 11.35 -5.99 8.11
N GLU A 320 10.69 -6.36 7.02
CA GLU A 320 11.25 -7.22 5.97
C GLU A 320 11.91 -6.42 4.85
N VAL A 321 11.37 -5.24 4.54
CA VAL A 321 11.88 -4.34 3.50
C VAL A 321 13.11 -3.59 3.98
N VAL A 322 13.04 -2.99 5.16
CA VAL A 322 14.13 -2.20 5.77
C VAL A 322 14.97 -3.09 6.67
N VAL A 323 16.28 -3.10 6.46
CA VAL A 323 17.26 -3.77 7.33
C VAL A 323 17.76 -2.74 8.33
N ASP A 324 17.44 -2.97 9.61
CA ASP A 324 17.81 -2.07 10.70
C ASP A 324 19.32 -1.86 10.82
N GLY A 325 19.74 -0.61 10.91
CA GLY A 325 21.16 -0.22 10.97
C GLY A 325 21.89 -0.28 9.63
N GLU A 326 21.31 -0.88 8.57
CA GLU A 326 21.96 -1.03 7.26
C GLU A 326 21.29 -0.17 6.17
N THR A 327 19.98 -0.29 5.98
CA THR A 327 19.22 0.43 4.95
C THR A 327 18.32 1.51 5.52
N GLY A 328 18.20 1.58 6.85
CA GLY A 328 17.41 2.53 7.60
C GLY A 328 17.45 2.21 9.09
N LEU A 329 16.61 2.87 9.85
CA LEU A 329 16.39 2.63 11.29
C LEU A 329 14.98 2.14 11.52
N LEU A 330 14.82 1.08 12.30
CA LEU A 330 13.53 0.53 12.70
C LEU A 330 13.22 0.89 14.15
N ILE A 331 12.08 1.53 14.35
CA ILE A 331 11.60 1.96 15.67
C ILE A 331 10.51 1.00 16.15
N ASP A 332 10.70 0.41 17.32
CA ASP A 332 9.72 -0.51 17.90
C ASP A 332 8.50 0.27 18.42
N ALA A 333 7.39 0.14 17.70
CA ALA A 333 6.14 0.79 18.05
C ALA A 333 5.39 0.08 19.20
N ARG A 334 5.79 -1.13 19.60
CA ARG A 334 5.13 -1.95 20.65
C ARG A 334 3.62 -1.94 20.49
N ILE A 335 3.13 -2.40 19.34
CA ILE A 335 1.70 -2.40 19.03
C ILE A 335 0.94 -3.29 20.00
N SER A 336 -0.16 -2.77 20.56
CA SER A 336 -1.07 -3.53 21.41
C SER A 336 -1.61 -4.76 20.68
N PRO A 337 -1.56 -5.96 21.28
CA PRO A 337 -2.16 -7.15 20.72
C PRO A 337 -3.69 -7.10 20.71
N THR A 338 -4.27 -6.18 21.48
CA THR A 338 -5.71 -5.96 21.56
C THR A 338 -6.12 -4.68 20.88
N MET A 339 -7.36 -4.64 20.45
CA MET A 339 -7.97 -3.45 19.85
C MET A 339 -7.84 -2.23 20.77
N PRO A 340 -7.54 -1.04 20.26
CA PRO A 340 -7.50 -0.63 18.83
C PRO A 340 -6.19 -0.89 18.09
N HIS A 341 -5.25 -1.68 18.58
CA HIS A 341 -3.93 -1.94 17.99
C HIS A 341 -3.03 -0.70 17.86
N ASP A 342 -3.17 0.23 18.78
CA ASP A 342 -2.30 1.41 18.89
C ASP A 342 -0.98 1.05 19.62
N PRO A 343 0.07 1.88 19.47
CA PRO A 343 1.26 1.76 20.30
C PRO A 343 0.91 1.77 21.79
N MET A 344 1.48 0.86 22.58
CA MET A 344 1.27 0.81 24.04
C MET A 344 1.88 2.02 24.76
N ASP A 345 2.87 2.67 24.14
CA ASP A 345 3.52 3.90 24.59
C ASP A 345 3.63 4.88 23.44
N PRO A 346 2.56 5.64 23.13
CA PRO A 346 2.54 6.60 22.01
C PRO A 346 3.60 7.71 22.12
N GLU A 347 3.85 8.21 23.35
CA GLU A 347 4.84 9.27 23.59
C GLU A 347 6.26 8.74 23.40
N GLY A 348 6.57 7.59 23.97
CA GLY A 348 7.86 6.92 23.78
C GLY A 348 8.12 6.57 22.33
N PHE A 349 7.10 6.12 21.59
CA PHE A 349 7.23 5.84 20.15
C PHE A 349 7.51 7.12 19.35
N SER A 350 6.79 8.21 19.61
CA SER A 350 7.00 9.51 18.96
C SER A 350 8.40 10.07 19.26
N THR A 351 8.87 9.94 20.52
CA THR A 351 10.22 10.33 20.93
C THR A 351 11.29 9.52 20.20
N ALA A 352 11.15 8.22 20.13
CA ALA A 352 12.08 7.35 19.43
C ALA A 352 12.12 7.61 17.91
N LEU A 353 10.97 7.97 17.30
CA LEU A 353 10.93 8.45 15.91
C LEU A 353 11.76 9.72 15.74
N ALA A 354 11.60 10.71 16.64
CA ALA A 354 12.37 11.95 16.59
C ALA A 354 13.87 11.69 16.74
N GLU A 355 14.28 10.83 17.67
CA GLU A 355 15.67 10.44 17.87
C GLU A 355 16.26 9.79 16.62
N GLY A 356 15.54 8.84 16.01
CA GLY A 356 15.94 8.18 14.76
C GLY A 356 16.12 9.17 13.60
N ILE A 357 15.18 10.08 13.43
CA ILE A 357 15.25 11.13 12.41
C ILE A 357 16.44 12.05 12.67
N ASN A 358 16.58 12.59 13.89
CA ASN A 358 17.67 13.51 14.27
C ASN A 358 19.04 12.83 14.08
N ARG A 359 19.18 11.54 14.41
CA ARG A 359 20.41 10.77 14.18
C ARG A 359 20.82 10.80 12.71
N LEU A 360 19.89 10.54 11.79
CA LEU A 360 20.20 10.54 10.35
C LEU A 360 20.36 11.95 9.79
N VAL A 361 19.72 12.94 10.34
CA VAL A 361 19.88 14.36 9.94
C VAL A 361 21.27 14.86 10.33
N ARG A 362 21.74 14.55 11.54
CA ARG A 362 23.05 14.97 12.09
C ARG A 362 24.23 14.22 11.48
N ASP A 363 24.02 13.02 10.92
CA ASP A 363 25.05 12.20 10.32
C ASP A 363 24.79 11.97 8.82
N PRO A 364 25.23 12.90 7.94
CA PRO A 364 25.05 12.79 6.49
C PRO A 364 25.76 11.59 5.87
N GLU A 365 26.89 11.11 6.47
CA GLU A 365 27.62 9.97 5.98
C GLU A 365 26.85 8.68 6.22
N LEU A 366 26.34 8.48 7.44
CA LEU A 366 25.47 7.34 7.79
C LEU A 366 24.23 7.32 6.89
N ARG A 367 23.57 8.46 6.77
CA ARG A 367 22.38 8.63 5.92
C ARG A 367 22.66 8.23 4.47
N THR A 368 23.77 8.70 3.90
CA THR A 368 24.15 8.37 2.52
C THR A 368 24.46 6.88 2.36
N ARG A 369 25.20 6.28 3.30
CA ARG A 369 25.46 4.84 3.29
C ARG A 369 24.17 4.02 3.29
N MET A 370 23.24 4.37 4.18
CA MET A 370 21.94 3.69 4.28
C MET A 370 21.12 3.83 3.00
N GLY A 371 21.08 5.02 2.39
CA GLY A 371 20.39 5.25 1.13
C GLY A 371 20.97 4.42 -0.02
N VAL A 372 22.30 4.33 -0.13
CA VAL A 372 22.98 3.50 -1.15
C VAL A 372 22.71 2.01 -0.91
N ALA A 373 22.83 1.54 0.33
CA ALA A 373 22.52 0.16 0.69
C ALA A 373 21.04 -0.18 0.41
N GLY A 374 20.14 0.75 0.73
CA GLY A 374 18.72 0.63 0.43
C GLY A 374 18.45 0.45 -1.07
N ARG A 375 19.05 1.29 -1.91
CA ARG A 375 18.93 1.16 -3.38
C ARG A 375 19.44 -0.19 -3.87
N LYS A 376 20.62 -0.61 -3.38
CA LYS A 376 21.20 -1.91 -3.76
C LYS A 376 20.25 -3.06 -3.40
N ARG A 377 19.71 -3.07 -2.17
CA ARG A 377 18.74 -4.09 -1.72
C ARG A 377 17.51 -4.15 -2.60
N VAL A 378 16.99 -3.00 -3.01
CA VAL A 378 15.82 -2.91 -3.91
C VAL A 378 16.11 -3.53 -5.26
N LEU A 379 17.26 -3.18 -5.88
CA LEU A 379 17.69 -3.73 -7.16
C LEU A 379 17.86 -5.26 -7.12
N ASP A 380 18.41 -5.77 -6.05
CA ASP A 380 18.73 -7.19 -5.90
C ASP A 380 17.48 -8.06 -5.64
N ASN A 381 16.40 -7.51 -4.98
CA ASN A 381 15.36 -8.36 -4.41
C ASN A 381 13.93 -8.05 -4.87
N TYR A 382 13.65 -6.84 -5.38
CA TYR A 382 12.27 -6.35 -5.52
C TYR A 382 11.90 -5.89 -6.93
N SER A 383 12.43 -6.54 -8.00
CA SER A 383 12.02 -6.20 -9.36
C SER A 383 10.63 -6.77 -9.68
N TRP A 384 9.77 -5.99 -10.29
CA TRP A 384 8.44 -6.45 -10.74
C TRP A 384 8.51 -7.61 -11.71
N ARG A 385 9.55 -7.69 -12.54
CA ARG A 385 9.76 -8.82 -13.44
C ARG A 385 9.90 -10.14 -12.67
N SER A 386 10.77 -10.16 -11.65
CA SER A 386 10.96 -11.36 -10.80
C SER A 386 9.67 -11.74 -10.07
N ILE A 387 8.90 -10.73 -9.61
CA ILE A 387 7.61 -10.95 -8.96
C ILE A 387 6.59 -11.57 -9.92
N ALA A 388 6.51 -11.08 -11.16
CA ALA A 388 5.64 -11.63 -12.18
C ALA A 388 6.02 -13.06 -12.57
N GLU A 389 7.32 -13.37 -12.66
CA GLU A 389 7.81 -14.72 -12.93
C GLU A 389 7.43 -15.71 -11.80
N LYS A 390 7.59 -15.31 -10.54
CA LYS A 390 7.17 -16.10 -9.37
C LYS A 390 5.65 -16.32 -9.36
N THR A 391 4.89 -15.27 -9.65
CA THR A 391 3.42 -15.32 -9.71
C THR A 391 2.95 -16.26 -10.83
N LEU A 392 3.56 -16.18 -12.00
CA LEU A 392 3.24 -17.09 -13.13
C LEU A 392 3.62 -18.54 -12.81
N ALA A 393 4.74 -18.78 -12.10
CA ALA A 393 5.13 -20.11 -11.63
C ALA A 393 4.07 -20.69 -10.67
N LEU A 394 3.58 -19.87 -9.72
CA LEU A 394 2.47 -20.25 -8.85
C LEU A 394 1.23 -20.65 -9.66
N TYR A 395 0.79 -19.84 -10.63
CA TYR A 395 -0.38 -20.18 -11.46
C TYR A 395 -0.23 -21.52 -12.19
N LYS A 396 0.99 -21.82 -12.68
CA LYS A 396 1.28 -23.08 -13.37
C LYS A 396 1.26 -24.30 -12.46
N SER A 397 1.46 -24.11 -11.14
CA SER A 397 1.44 -25.19 -10.14
C SER A 397 0.03 -25.53 -9.64
N LEU A 398 -0.97 -24.69 -9.94
CA LEU A 398 -2.34 -24.93 -9.49
C LEU A 398 -2.98 -26.11 -10.25
N PRO A 399 -3.84 -26.89 -9.58
CA PRO A 399 -4.61 -27.95 -10.25
C PRO A 399 -5.50 -27.32 -11.32
N ARG A 400 -5.44 -27.85 -12.54
CA ARG A 400 -6.35 -27.46 -13.61
C ARG A 400 -7.69 -28.17 -13.39
N SER A 401 -8.79 -27.42 -13.48
CA SER A 401 -10.11 -28.02 -13.56
C SER A 401 -10.17 -28.93 -14.78
N GLN A 402 -10.64 -30.17 -14.59
CA GLN A 402 -10.85 -31.16 -15.65
C GLN A 402 -12.04 -30.73 -16.50
#